data_8409465a5f29d501cfb5c314f995a241
#
_entry.id   8409465a5f29d501cfb5c314f995a241
#
_cell.length_a   1.000
_cell.length_b   1.000
_cell.length_c   1.000
_cell.angle_alpha   90.00
_cell.angle_beta   90.00
_cell.angle_gamma   90.00
#
_symmetry.space_group_name_H-M   'P 1'
#
loop_
_entity.id
_entity.type
_entity.pdbx_description
1 polymer ?
#
loop_
_entity_poly.entity_id
_entity_poly.type
_entity_poly.pdbx_seq_one_letter_code
_entity_poly.pdbx_strand_id
1 'polypeptide(L)'
;MAEPCLISDYLAMLAAELPASLVEELADGLAETYQAHLRQDLAPDDAAQAAVAEFGDPHVIVADFTRVNPARHGARRLLLTGPVVGGCWAAVLITTRAWAWPIPIPARVTFGLALLTVIGLLAAAALGTRYRRAVHAGIAGCLGIIALDTLMVASVTFAIPSVTQVTAGAMLASSARIALSVQTLRPILTR
;
A
#
# COMPACT_ATOMS: atom_id res chain seq x y z
N MET A 1 28.66 -6.55 27.49
CA MET A 1 27.71 -5.88 28.40
C MET A 1 26.34 -6.32 27.95
N ALA A 2 25.47 -6.77 28.86
CA ALA A 2 24.11 -7.15 28.51
C ALA A 2 23.32 -5.87 28.16
N GLU A 3 22.58 -5.91 27.06
CA GLU A 3 21.71 -4.83 26.66
C GLU A 3 20.55 -4.71 27.68
N PRO A 4 20.20 -3.50 28.15
CA PRO A 4 19.12 -3.33 29.13
C PRO A 4 17.79 -3.89 28.57
N CYS A 5 17.05 -4.60 29.39
CA CYS A 5 15.77 -5.23 29.00
C CYS A 5 14.79 -4.21 28.39
N LEU A 6 14.82 -2.97 28.88
CA LEU A 6 13.98 -1.86 28.39
C LEU A 6 14.22 -1.54 26.90
N ILE A 7 15.50 -1.54 26.47
CA ILE A 7 15.87 -1.27 25.07
C ILE A 7 15.42 -2.42 24.18
N SER A 8 15.65 -3.67 24.60
CA SER A 8 15.21 -4.84 23.83
C SER A 8 13.68 -4.92 23.68
N ASP A 9 12.92 -4.59 24.71
CA ASP A 9 11.46 -4.55 24.68
C ASP A 9 10.96 -3.43 23.76
N TYR A 10 11.60 -2.27 23.80
CA TYR A 10 11.30 -1.15 22.91
C TYR A 10 11.53 -1.52 21.44
N LEU A 11 12.67 -2.11 21.12
CA LEU A 11 12.99 -2.56 19.75
C LEU A 11 12.06 -3.70 19.28
N ALA A 12 11.65 -4.60 20.18
CA ALA A 12 10.68 -5.64 19.86
C ALA A 12 9.30 -5.07 19.46
N MET A 13 8.85 -4.00 20.14
CA MET A 13 7.61 -3.31 19.75
C MET A 13 7.73 -2.67 18.35
N LEU A 14 8.84 -2.02 18.04
CA LEU A 14 9.09 -1.47 16.71
C LEU A 14 9.18 -2.57 15.64
N ALA A 15 9.86 -3.68 15.93
CA ALA A 15 10.04 -4.82 15.02
C ALA A 15 8.73 -5.53 14.67
N ALA A 16 7.70 -5.44 15.53
CA ALA A 16 6.38 -5.98 15.24
C ALA A 16 5.69 -5.26 14.07
N GLU A 17 5.97 -3.97 13.86
CA GLU A 17 5.23 -3.12 12.93
C GLU A 17 6.11 -2.57 11.78
N LEU A 18 7.43 -2.40 11.98
CA LEU A 18 8.35 -1.81 11.01
C LEU A 18 9.19 -2.88 10.26
N PRO A 19 9.74 -2.57 9.07
CA PRO A 19 10.71 -3.41 8.38
C PRO A 19 12.01 -3.58 9.17
N ALA A 20 12.68 -4.73 9.01
CA ALA A 20 13.92 -5.04 9.74
C ALA A 20 15.02 -3.99 9.53
N SER A 21 15.20 -3.49 8.30
CA SER A 21 16.20 -2.46 7.98
C SER A 21 15.99 -1.14 8.72
N LEU A 22 14.73 -0.74 8.93
CA LEU A 22 14.42 0.46 9.72
C LEU A 22 14.63 0.24 11.20
N VAL A 23 14.30 -0.97 11.69
CA VAL A 23 14.53 -1.33 13.11
C VAL A 23 16.01 -1.37 13.41
N GLU A 24 16.84 -1.86 12.49
CA GLU A 24 18.30 -1.88 12.59
C GLU A 24 18.87 -0.45 12.70
N GLU A 25 18.43 0.46 11.81
CA GLU A 25 18.85 1.87 11.83
C GLU A 25 18.43 2.57 13.15
N LEU A 26 17.21 2.30 13.63
CA LEU A 26 16.73 2.84 14.91
C LEU A 26 17.46 2.23 16.10
N ALA A 27 17.83 0.95 16.02
CA ALA A 27 18.61 0.27 17.07
C ALA A 27 20.01 0.87 17.21
N ASP A 28 20.68 1.15 16.08
CA ASP A 28 22.00 1.80 16.07
C ASP A 28 21.93 3.20 16.72
N GLY A 29 20.93 4.01 16.33
CA GLY A 29 20.74 5.33 16.93
C GLY A 29 20.41 5.29 18.41
N LEU A 30 19.57 4.33 18.84
CA LEU A 30 19.22 4.14 20.26
C LEU A 30 20.43 3.68 21.07
N ALA A 31 21.26 2.79 20.51
CA ALA A 31 22.50 2.35 21.13
C ALA A 31 23.51 3.50 21.28
N GLU A 32 23.63 4.38 20.29
CA GLU A 32 24.49 5.56 20.37
C GLU A 32 24.02 6.53 21.46
N THR A 33 22.72 6.80 21.53
CA THR A 33 22.11 7.66 22.57
C THR A 33 22.32 7.06 23.96
N TYR A 34 22.10 5.76 24.12
CA TYR A 34 22.37 5.05 25.37
C TYR A 34 23.83 5.18 25.79
N GLN A 35 24.79 4.97 24.88
CA GLN A 35 26.23 5.15 25.17
C GLN A 35 26.56 6.61 25.51
N ALA A 36 25.89 7.58 24.92
CA ALA A 36 26.06 8.99 25.26
C ALA A 36 25.65 9.27 26.72
N HIS A 37 24.54 8.71 27.17
CA HIS A 37 24.08 8.86 28.57
C HIS A 37 24.99 8.13 29.56
N LEU A 38 25.53 6.96 29.19
CA LEU A 38 26.55 6.28 30.06
C LEU A 38 27.84 7.10 30.21
N ARG A 39 28.24 7.84 29.15
CA ARG A 39 29.40 8.75 29.23
C ARG A 39 29.16 9.97 30.11
N GLN A 40 27.92 10.26 30.46
CA GLN A 40 27.51 11.29 31.41
C GLN A 40 27.38 10.76 32.85
N ASP A 41 27.95 9.58 33.11
CA ASP A 41 27.95 8.90 34.42
C ASP A 41 26.55 8.51 34.95
N LEU A 42 25.55 8.36 34.08
CA LEU A 42 24.24 7.81 34.46
C LEU A 42 24.39 6.29 34.73
N ALA A 43 23.64 5.78 35.72
CA ALA A 43 23.52 4.33 35.91
C ALA A 43 22.91 3.66 34.69
N PRO A 44 23.24 2.39 34.37
CA PRO A 44 22.78 1.72 33.15
C PRO A 44 21.26 1.75 32.93
N ASP A 45 20.49 1.56 33.99
CA ASP A 45 19.02 1.58 33.91
C ASP A 45 18.48 2.99 33.66
N ASP A 46 19.06 4.00 34.29
CA ASP A 46 18.69 5.39 34.09
C ASP A 46 19.10 5.87 32.70
N ALA A 47 20.25 5.46 32.19
CA ALA A 47 20.71 5.75 30.84
C ALA A 47 19.80 5.11 29.78
N ALA A 48 19.33 3.88 30.02
CA ALA A 48 18.38 3.23 29.12
C ALA A 48 17.02 3.95 29.12
N GLN A 49 16.53 4.34 30.30
CA GLN A 49 15.28 5.09 30.41
C GLN A 49 15.38 6.46 29.75
N ALA A 50 16.48 7.17 29.92
CA ALA A 50 16.73 8.47 29.27
C ALA A 50 16.80 8.32 27.75
N ALA A 51 17.51 7.30 27.24
CA ALA A 51 17.60 7.04 25.80
C ALA A 51 16.23 6.74 25.17
N VAL A 52 15.44 5.86 25.80
CA VAL A 52 14.08 5.56 25.32
C VAL A 52 13.16 6.79 25.40
N ALA A 53 13.28 7.59 26.44
CA ALA A 53 12.49 8.83 26.59
C ALA A 53 12.84 9.87 25.51
N GLU A 54 14.11 9.99 25.11
CA GLU A 54 14.58 10.85 24.05
C GLU A 54 14.09 10.40 22.66
N PHE A 55 14.04 9.09 22.40
CA PHE A 55 13.50 8.51 21.18
C PHE A 55 11.98 8.69 21.10
N GLY A 56 11.27 8.74 22.21
CA GLY A 56 9.84 8.95 22.31
C GLY A 56 9.00 7.67 22.26
N ASP A 57 7.68 7.84 22.12
CA ASP A 57 6.75 6.73 22.10
C ASP A 57 6.88 5.90 20.80
N PRO A 58 7.11 4.58 20.88
CA PRO A 58 7.22 3.70 19.71
C PRO A 58 6.00 3.76 18.81
N HIS A 59 4.79 3.98 19.36
CA HIS A 59 3.57 4.11 18.56
C HIS A 59 3.55 5.38 17.70
N VAL A 60 4.15 6.47 18.20
CA VAL A 60 4.27 7.73 17.43
C VAL A 60 5.25 7.55 16.28
N ILE A 61 6.39 6.89 16.53
CA ILE A 61 7.38 6.57 15.48
C ILE A 61 6.75 5.71 14.38
N VAL A 62 6.06 4.63 14.76
CA VAL A 62 5.35 3.76 13.81
C VAL A 62 4.30 4.54 13.01
N ALA A 63 3.55 5.43 13.64
CA ALA A 63 2.55 6.26 12.98
C ALA A 63 3.17 7.21 11.95
N ASP A 64 4.29 7.84 12.26
CA ASP A 64 4.98 8.76 11.36
C ASP A 64 5.59 8.02 10.16
N PHE A 65 6.25 6.89 10.36
CA PHE A 65 6.70 6.04 9.26
C PHE A 65 5.54 5.55 8.38
N THR A 66 4.39 5.22 8.99
CA THR A 66 3.19 4.81 8.24
C THR A 66 2.63 5.96 7.39
N ARG A 67 2.70 7.21 7.87
CA ARG A 67 2.24 8.39 7.11
C ARG A 67 3.07 8.63 5.85
N VAL A 68 4.38 8.39 5.92
CA VAL A 68 5.33 8.61 4.80
C VAL A 68 5.42 7.39 3.88
N ASN A 69 4.67 6.31 4.16
CA ASN A 69 4.71 5.07 3.40
C ASN A 69 4.30 5.28 1.93
N PRO A 70 5.17 4.96 0.95
CA PRO A 70 4.86 5.12 -0.47
C PRO A 70 3.67 4.27 -0.93
N ALA A 71 3.44 3.10 -0.32
CA ALA A 71 2.28 2.27 -0.60
C ALA A 71 0.95 2.98 -0.25
N ARG A 72 0.92 3.74 0.85
CA ARG A 72 -0.26 4.53 1.25
C ARG A 72 -0.56 5.65 0.26
N HIS A 73 0.47 6.39 -0.16
CA HIS A 73 0.32 7.46 -1.15
C HIS A 73 -0.11 6.91 -2.51
N GLY A 74 0.49 5.80 -2.95
CA GLY A 74 0.10 5.11 -4.17
C GLY A 74 -1.34 4.60 -4.12
N ALA A 75 -1.75 3.95 -3.04
CA ALA A 75 -3.12 3.46 -2.85
C ALA A 75 -4.15 4.61 -2.89
N ARG A 76 -3.86 5.76 -2.25
CA ARG A 76 -4.74 6.94 -2.32
C ARG A 76 -4.86 7.49 -3.73
N ARG A 77 -3.77 7.59 -4.48
CA ARG A 77 -3.80 8.03 -5.89
C ARG A 77 -4.64 7.09 -6.74
N LEU A 78 -4.49 5.78 -6.58
CA LEU A 78 -5.26 4.78 -7.32
C LEU A 78 -6.76 4.81 -6.96
N LEU A 79 -7.10 5.03 -5.69
CA LEU A 79 -8.50 5.23 -5.28
C LEU A 79 -9.12 6.48 -5.90
N LEU A 80 -8.37 7.59 -5.96
CA LEU A 80 -8.85 8.84 -6.55
C LEU A 80 -9.04 8.75 -8.07
N THR A 81 -8.21 7.95 -8.77
CA THR A 81 -8.37 7.70 -10.22
C THR A 81 -9.48 6.70 -10.53
N GLY A 82 -9.91 5.90 -9.54
CA GLY A 82 -10.94 4.88 -9.67
C GLY A 82 -12.25 5.38 -10.31
N PRO A 83 -12.87 6.46 -9.79
CA PRO A 83 -14.11 7.00 -10.35
C PRO A 83 -13.98 7.44 -11.81
N VAL A 84 -12.83 8.02 -12.20
CA VAL A 84 -12.61 8.46 -13.58
C VAL A 84 -12.55 7.26 -14.53
N VAL A 85 -11.71 6.27 -14.22
CA VAL A 85 -11.59 5.06 -15.05
C VAL A 85 -12.88 4.26 -15.03
N GLY A 86 -13.53 4.14 -13.86
CA GLY A 86 -14.84 3.49 -13.72
C GLY A 86 -15.93 4.18 -14.56
N GLY A 87 -15.94 5.51 -14.60
CA GLY A 87 -16.85 6.30 -15.43
C GLY A 87 -16.62 6.07 -16.93
N CYS A 88 -15.36 6.03 -17.38
CA CYS A 88 -15.03 5.69 -18.77
C CYS A 88 -15.55 4.29 -19.15
N TRP A 89 -15.32 3.28 -18.29
CA TRP A 89 -15.84 1.93 -18.55
C TRP A 89 -17.35 1.86 -18.46
N ALA A 90 -18.00 2.57 -17.54
CA ALA A 90 -19.45 2.66 -17.49
C ALA A 90 -20.03 3.22 -18.80
N ALA A 91 -19.41 4.26 -19.35
CA ALA A 91 -19.81 4.81 -20.65
C ALA A 91 -19.68 3.76 -21.79
N VAL A 92 -18.58 2.98 -21.80
CA VAL A 92 -18.41 1.87 -22.77
C VAL A 92 -19.52 0.84 -22.59
N LEU A 93 -19.78 0.38 -21.36
CA LEU A 93 -20.79 -0.63 -21.07
C LEU A 93 -22.21 -0.17 -21.44
N ILE A 94 -22.52 1.11 -21.27
CA ILE A 94 -23.80 1.71 -21.64
C ILE A 94 -23.92 1.79 -23.17
N THR A 95 -22.92 2.33 -23.86
CA THR A 95 -22.96 2.52 -25.31
C THR A 95 -22.97 1.20 -26.08
N THR A 96 -22.30 0.17 -25.57
CA THR A 96 -22.27 -1.17 -26.16
C THR A 96 -23.42 -2.07 -25.70
N ARG A 97 -24.34 -1.55 -24.88
CA ARG A 97 -25.47 -2.32 -24.31
C ARG A 97 -24.99 -3.63 -23.66
N ALA A 98 -23.96 -3.56 -22.81
CA ALA A 98 -23.30 -4.74 -22.24
C ALA A 98 -24.24 -5.64 -21.40
N TRP A 99 -25.38 -5.13 -20.94
CA TRP A 99 -26.41 -5.94 -20.28
C TRP A 99 -27.04 -7.00 -21.20
N ALA A 100 -27.02 -6.79 -22.54
CA ALA A 100 -27.52 -7.74 -23.52
C ALA A 100 -26.50 -8.81 -23.92
N TRP A 101 -25.25 -8.71 -23.46
CA TRP A 101 -24.23 -9.69 -23.76
C TRP A 101 -24.52 -11.01 -23.07
N PRO A 102 -24.26 -12.15 -23.72
CA PRO A 102 -24.51 -13.49 -23.16
C PRO A 102 -23.43 -13.89 -22.14
N ILE A 103 -23.14 -13.01 -21.17
CA ILE A 103 -22.18 -13.27 -20.09
C ILE A 103 -22.91 -14.00 -18.97
N PRO A 104 -22.44 -15.17 -18.53
CA PRO A 104 -23.03 -15.92 -17.42
C PRO A 104 -23.08 -15.09 -16.13
N ILE A 105 -24.18 -15.21 -15.39
CA ILE A 105 -24.34 -14.50 -14.09
C ILE A 105 -23.17 -14.74 -13.13
N PRO A 106 -22.64 -15.98 -12.97
CA PRO A 106 -21.48 -16.22 -12.12
C PRO A 106 -20.27 -15.36 -12.48
N ALA A 107 -19.98 -15.18 -13.77
CA ALA A 107 -18.85 -14.37 -14.22
C ALA A 107 -19.02 -12.88 -13.87
N ARG A 108 -20.25 -12.35 -14.00
CA ARG A 108 -20.56 -10.96 -13.57
C ARG A 108 -20.38 -10.78 -12.06
N VAL A 109 -20.86 -11.74 -11.26
CA VAL A 109 -20.75 -11.72 -9.80
C VAL A 109 -19.29 -11.81 -9.38
N THR A 110 -18.52 -12.74 -9.96
CA THR A 110 -17.08 -12.91 -9.66
C THR A 110 -16.31 -11.64 -9.96
N PHE A 111 -16.55 -10.99 -11.11
CA PHE A 111 -15.91 -9.73 -11.46
C PHE A 111 -16.26 -8.61 -10.46
N GLY A 112 -17.54 -8.48 -10.09
CA GLY A 112 -17.99 -7.50 -9.10
C GLY A 112 -17.34 -7.71 -7.73
N LEU A 113 -17.25 -8.97 -7.25
CA LEU A 113 -16.59 -9.31 -6.00
C LEU A 113 -15.08 -9.03 -6.06
N ALA A 114 -14.43 -9.37 -7.16
CA ALA A 114 -13.00 -9.06 -7.37
C ALA A 114 -12.74 -7.55 -7.32
N LEU A 115 -13.58 -6.75 -7.98
CA LEU A 115 -13.49 -5.29 -7.96
C LEU A 115 -13.65 -4.73 -6.54
N LEU A 116 -14.66 -5.19 -5.79
CA LEU A 116 -14.89 -4.77 -4.41
C LEU A 116 -13.72 -5.17 -3.49
N THR A 117 -13.15 -6.36 -3.69
CA THR A 117 -11.98 -6.83 -2.96
C THR A 117 -10.77 -5.92 -3.21
N VAL A 118 -10.50 -5.56 -4.46
CA VAL A 118 -9.40 -4.66 -4.81
C VAL A 118 -9.58 -3.27 -4.22
N ILE A 119 -10.80 -2.72 -4.27
CA ILE A 119 -11.13 -1.42 -3.64
C ILE A 119 -10.92 -1.52 -2.12
N GLY A 120 -11.38 -2.59 -1.48
CA GLY A 120 -11.18 -2.84 -0.05
C GLY A 120 -9.71 -2.93 0.35
N LEU A 121 -8.88 -3.62 -0.44
CA LEU A 121 -7.43 -3.71 -0.22
C LEU A 121 -6.75 -2.35 -0.34
N LEU A 122 -7.11 -1.55 -1.34
CA LEU A 122 -6.56 -0.20 -1.50
C LEU A 122 -7.03 0.73 -0.37
N ALA A 123 -8.28 0.62 0.05
CA ALA A 123 -8.79 1.38 1.19
C ALA A 123 -8.06 0.98 2.49
N ALA A 124 -7.84 -0.31 2.71
CA ALA A 124 -7.06 -0.80 3.84
C ALA A 124 -5.60 -0.30 3.81
N ALA A 125 -4.97 -0.23 2.62
CA ALA A 125 -3.64 0.34 2.46
C ALA A 125 -3.62 1.86 2.71
N ALA A 126 -4.64 2.59 2.24
CA ALA A 126 -4.73 4.05 2.35
C ALA A 126 -5.06 4.53 3.78
N LEU A 127 -5.85 3.75 4.53
CA LEU A 127 -6.37 4.10 5.85
C LEU A 127 -5.69 3.31 6.98
N GLY A 128 -4.99 2.22 6.66
CA GLY A 128 -4.37 1.32 7.62
C GLY A 128 -3.34 2.03 8.50
N THR A 129 -3.35 1.70 9.78
CA THR A 129 -2.42 2.21 10.79
C THR A 129 -1.18 1.33 10.93
N ARG A 130 -1.29 0.05 10.59
CA ARG A 130 -0.19 -0.93 10.68
C ARG A 130 0.62 -0.97 9.39
N TYR A 131 1.89 -0.61 9.47
CA TYR A 131 2.80 -0.48 8.32
C TYR A 131 2.82 -1.74 7.43
N ARG A 132 3.15 -2.91 8.00
CA ARG A 132 3.26 -4.17 7.24
C ARG A 132 1.97 -4.54 6.52
N ARG A 133 0.82 -4.44 7.21
CA ARG A 133 -0.49 -4.74 6.60
C ARG A 133 -0.83 -3.76 5.49
N ALA A 134 -0.55 -2.48 5.66
CA ALA A 134 -0.78 -1.46 4.65
C ALA A 134 0.07 -1.70 3.38
N VAL A 135 1.33 -2.12 3.54
CA VAL A 135 2.21 -2.47 2.41
C VAL A 135 1.68 -3.69 1.65
N HIS A 136 1.38 -4.80 2.33
CA HIS A 136 0.84 -6.00 1.67
C HIS A 136 -0.50 -5.73 0.99
N ALA A 137 -1.41 -5.01 1.65
CA ALA A 137 -2.68 -4.62 1.07
C ALA A 137 -2.49 -3.69 -0.16
N GLY A 138 -1.51 -2.78 -0.11
CA GLY A 138 -1.16 -1.91 -1.23
C GLY A 138 -0.63 -2.69 -2.44
N ILE A 139 0.30 -3.63 -2.22
CA ILE A 139 0.83 -4.50 -3.27
C ILE A 139 -0.29 -5.34 -3.90
N ALA A 140 -1.09 -6.03 -3.07
CA ALA A 140 -2.20 -6.85 -3.53
C ALA A 140 -3.25 -6.04 -4.28
N GLY A 141 -3.58 -4.83 -3.80
CA GLY A 141 -4.48 -3.89 -4.46
C GLY A 141 -3.97 -3.43 -5.83
N CYS A 142 -2.68 -3.06 -5.92
CA CYS A 142 -2.06 -2.67 -7.20
C CYS A 142 -2.06 -3.82 -8.22
N LEU A 143 -1.68 -5.04 -7.80
CA LEU A 143 -1.71 -6.22 -8.66
C LEU A 143 -3.14 -6.53 -9.10
N GLY A 144 -4.12 -6.40 -8.21
CA GLY A 144 -5.54 -6.57 -8.51
C GLY A 144 -6.04 -5.57 -9.56
N ILE A 145 -5.65 -4.30 -9.47
CA ILE A 145 -5.98 -3.29 -10.50
C ILE A 145 -5.37 -3.67 -11.84
N ILE A 146 -4.09 -4.01 -11.88
CA ILE A 146 -3.42 -4.40 -13.12
C ILE A 146 -4.14 -5.59 -13.77
N ALA A 147 -4.50 -6.61 -12.99
CA ALA A 147 -5.21 -7.78 -13.48
C ALA A 147 -6.61 -7.43 -14.02
N LEU A 148 -7.40 -6.65 -13.27
CA LEU A 148 -8.76 -6.25 -13.67
C LEU A 148 -8.74 -5.36 -14.92
N ASP A 149 -7.86 -4.37 -14.99
CA ASP A 149 -7.74 -3.49 -16.15
C ASP A 149 -7.26 -4.25 -17.39
N THR A 150 -6.28 -5.15 -17.22
CA THR A 150 -5.80 -6.00 -18.33
C THR A 150 -6.91 -6.92 -18.84
N LEU A 151 -7.66 -7.55 -17.93
CA LEU A 151 -8.80 -8.39 -18.29
C LEU A 151 -9.88 -7.60 -19.04
N MET A 152 -10.17 -6.38 -18.55
CA MET A 152 -11.19 -5.53 -19.18
C MET A 152 -10.77 -5.09 -20.59
N VAL A 153 -9.53 -4.63 -20.74
CA VAL A 153 -8.96 -4.26 -22.05
C VAL A 153 -8.96 -5.46 -23.00
N ALA A 154 -8.51 -6.63 -22.55
CA ALA A 154 -8.52 -7.85 -23.36
C ALA A 154 -9.94 -8.24 -23.77
N SER A 155 -10.89 -8.26 -22.83
CA SER A 155 -12.29 -8.62 -23.10
C SER A 155 -12.91 -7.75 -24.19
N VAL A 156 -12.66 -6.44 -24.14
CA VAL A 156 -13.19 -5.49 -25.14
C VAL A 156 -12.52 -5.68 -26.49
N THR A 157 -11.21 -5.91 -26.52
CA THR A 157 -10.45 -6.13 -27.77
C THR A 157 -10.96 -7.36 -28.52
N PHE A 158 -11.34 -8.43 -27.78
CA PHE A 158 -11.84 -9.67 -28.38
C PHE A 158 -13.35 -9.63 -28.69
N ALA A 159 -14.14 -8.88 -27.89
CA ALA A 159 -15.61 -8.89 -27.99
C ALA A 159 -16.17 -7.81 -28.92
N ILE A 160 -15.46 -6.71 -29.17
CA ILE A 160 -15.95 -5.57 -29.95
C ILE A 160 -15.11 -5.43 -31.23
N PRO A 161 -15.71 -5.72 -32.42
CA PRO A 161 -14.98 -5.67 -33.69
C PRO A 161 -14.58 -4.25 -34.13
N SER A 162 -15.24 -3.21 -33.58
CA SER A 162 -15.00 -1.80 -33.95
C SER A 162 -14.65 -0.99 -32.70
N VAL A 163 -13.44 -0.42 -32.69
CA VAL A 163 -13.01 0.50 -31.63
C VAL A 163 -13.68 1.84 -31.84
N THR A 164 -14.60 2.21 -30.95
CA THR A 164 -15.20 3.55 -30.92
C THR A 164 -14.29 4.51 -30.15
N GLN A 165 -14.50 5.84 -30.32
CA GLN A 165 -13.75 6.86 -29.53
C GLN A 165 -13.90 6.65 -28.02
N VAL A 166 -15.09 6.22 -27.56
CA VAL A 166 -15.38 5.96 -26.15
C VAL A 166 -14.55 4.76 -25.64
N THR A 167 -14.46 3.69 -26.45
CA THR A 167 -13.66 2.50 -26.14
C THR A 167 -12.17 2.84 -26.09
N ALA A 168 -11.68 3.62 -27.07
CA ALA A 168 -10.28 4.08 -27.07
C ALA A 168 -9.95 4.91 -25.83
N GLY A 169 -10.84 5.82 -25.41
CA GLY A 169 -10.68 6.60 -24.19
C GLY A 169 -10.58 5.74 -22.92
N ALA A 170 -11.45 4.73 -22.79
CA ALA A 170 -11.41 3.81 -21.66
C ALA A 170 -10.13 2.95 -21.63
N MET A 171 -9.68 2.48 -22.81
CA MET A 171 -8.42 1.72 -22.93
C MET A 171 -7.20 2.58 -22.56
N LEU A 172 -7.16 3.84 -22.99
CA LEU A 172 -6.10 4.78 -22.59
C LEU A 172 -6.11 5.05 -21.09
N ALA A 173 -7.28 5.27 -20.49
CA ALA A 173 -7.42 5.49 -19.06
C ALA A 173 -6.96 4.28 -18.25
N SER A 174 -7.31 3.06 -18.65
CA SER A 174 -6.80 1.82 -18.02
C SER A 174 -5.29 1.64 -18.20
N SER A 175 -4.76 1.90 -19.39
CA SER A 175 -3.31 1.82 -19.65
C SER A 175 -2.53 2.81 -18.77
N ALA A 176 -3.02 4.04 -18.63
CA ALA A 176 -2.43 5.04 -17.75
C ALA A 176 -2.48 4.59 -16.28
N ARG A 177 -3.59 3.99 -15.83
CA ARG A 177 -3.73 3.46 -14.47
C ARG A 177 -2.81 2.26 -14.22
N ILE A 178 -2.65 1.36 -15.18
CA ILE A 178 -1.66 0.27 -15.10
C ILE A 178 -0.25 0.83 -14.95
N ALA A 179 0.14 1.83 -15.75
CA ALA A 179 1.43 2.47 -15.65
C ALA A 179 1.66 3.11 -14.27
N LEU A 180 0.67 3.81 -13.73
CA LEU A 180 0.70 4.37 -12.37
C LEU A 180 0.85 3.28 -11.30
N SER A 181 0.16 2.15 -11.45
CA SER A 181 0.26 1.01 -10.53
C SER A 181 1.67 0.41 -10.55
N VAL A 182 2.27 0.23 -11.71
CA VAL A 182 3.65 -0.26 -11.86
C VAL A 182 4.66 0.72 -11.26
N GLN A 183 4.49 2.03 -11.49
CA GLN A 183 5.35 3.06 -10.88
C GLN A 183 5.24 3.07 -9.35
N THR A 184 4.06 2.79 -8.81
CA THR A 184 3.83 2.70 -7.36
C THR A 184 4.48 1.46 -6.75
N LEU A 185 4.50 0.34 -7.48
CA LEU A 185 5.09 -0.92 -7.02
C LEU A 185 6.63 -0.90 -7.02
N ARG A 186 7.25 -0.23 -7.99
CA ARG A 186 8.72 -0.19 -8.14
C ARG A 186 9.45 0.15 -6.83
N PRO A 187 9.20 1.28 -6.14
CA PRO A 187 9.91 1.65 -4.93
C PRO A 187 9.59 0.76 -3.73
N ILE A 188 8.52 -0.03 -3.80
CA ILE A 188 8.11 -0.96 -2.72
C ILE A 188 8.86 -2.29 -2.85
N LEU A 189 9.14 -2.73 -4.10
CA LEU A 189 9.80 -4.00 -4.39
C LEU A 189 11.33 -3.91 -4.39
N THR A 190 11.89 -2.70 -4.49
CA THR A 190 13.35 -2.46 -4.54
C THR A 190 13.96 -2.15 -3.18
N ARG A 191 13.17 -2.15 -2.12
CA ARG A 191 13.59 -2.01 -0.72
C ARG A 191 13.43 -3.33 0.03
#